data_2dd6e95ce7bc079534458f4f2d4b454f
#
_entry.id   2dd6e95ce7bc079534458f4f2d4b454f
#
_cell.length_a   1.000
_cell.length_b   1.000
_cell.length_c   1.000
_cell.angle_alpha   90.00
_cell.angle_beta   90.00
_cell.angle_gamma   90.00
#
_symmetry.space_group_name_H-M   'P 1'
#
loop_
_entity.id
_entity.type
_entity.pdbx_description
1 polymer ?
#
loop_
_entity_poly.entity_id
_entity_poly.type
_entity_poly.pdbx_seq_one_letter_code
_entity_poly.pdbx_strand_id
1 'polypeptide(L)'
;MRNTTERTFLLAITLLLILPWMAIVRAQDQPDLLELPTKDWRMYGGHLKRNFANPKVNRLPDSWDIRDGRNVAFSIQLGSRAYGGPVMSGGRILIGTNNEFPRDPSIDGDKGVMMCFSDRDGAFLWQIVHDKLAAGRVWDWPQQGICSTPCIEGDRFYYVGNRCEAICADINTGQIHWKLDMIGELNVFPHNIATCSPMIVGDTLFLVTSNGVDAAHLRVPSENKPSFLALSKEDGSVLWSSNLPGQSRRNIMHGQWSNPTYAQPGGKPQVIFPGGDGWIYSFSPQGDLLWKFDCNPKDAIYRLGGRGTANDFVGTPVIYKDKLFIAVGQDPEHDTGVGHLYCIDITKNPKRADKDVSPTLATYEPEFSEQINPDSAQVWHYGGPVTDDKPSPTDETYYFGRSMSTCAIMDDILYITELGGHVHCLDANSGELYWTENMFANTWSSPCVADGKVFVGNDDGIMYVFKHGKDMELLSEIEHEDGTKLRTTPVAANGRLYYMSESPTKLWAIEAETNSN
;
A
#
# COMPACT_ATOMS: atom_id res chain seq x y z
N MET A 1 -89.92 36.30 22.86
CA MET A 1 -89.23 36.65 24.12
C MET A 1 -88.02 35.76 24.30
N ARG A 2 -86.88 36.36 24.60
CA ARG A 2 -85.59 35.85 24.96
C ARG A 2 -84.71 35.37 23.83
N ASN A 3 -83.78 36.27 23.49
CA ASN A 3 -82.49 36.07 22.81
C ASN A 3 -81.55 35.14 23.57
N THR A 4 -80.87 34.28 22.89
CA THR A 4 -79.56 33.72 23.33
C THR A 4 -78.62 33.78 22.20
N THR A 5 -77.60 34.61 22.35
CA THR A 5 -76.42 34.83 21.50
C THR A 5 -75.46 33.66 21.65
N GLU A 6 -75.23 32.94 20.57
CA GLU A 6 -74.13 32.00 20.50
C GLU A 6 -72.84 32.74 20.16
N ARG A 7 -71.83 32.63 21.03
CA ARG A 7 -70.46 33.07 20.82
C ARG A 7 -69.65 31.91 20.19
N THR A 8 -69.29 32.07 18.94
CA THR A 8 -68.40 31.19 18.24
C THR A 8 -66.98 31.49 18.68
N PHE A 9 -66.31 30.53 19.35
CA PHE A 9 -64.85 30.56 19.62
C PHE A 9 -64.09 30.04 18.40
N LEU A 10 -63.32 30.90 17.71
CA LEU A 10 -62.33 30.52 16.75
C LEU A 10 -61.09 30.02 17.51
N LEU A 11 -60.84 28.73 17.46
CA LEU A 11 -59.56 28.15 17.85
C LEU A 11 -58.59 28.31 16.68
N ALA A 12 -57.62 29.21 16.82
CA ALA A 12 -56.45 29.28 15.90
C ALA A 12 -55.46 28.16 16.26
N ILE A 13 -55.40 27.11 15.44
CA ILE A 13 -54.38 26.09 15.52
C ILE A 13 -53.14 26.64 14.84
N THR A 14 -52.14 27.05 15.63
CA THR A 14 -50.81 27.41 15.14
C THR A 14 -50.05 26.12 14.91
N LEU A 15 -49.95 25.68 13.66
CA LEU A 15 -49.07 24.59 13.25
C LEU A 15 -47.61 25.08 13.30
N LEU A 16 -46.88 24.74 14.35
CA LEU A 16 -45.42 24.87 14.39
C LEU A 16 -44.84 23.81 13.46
N LEU A 17 -44.43 24.22 12.26
CA LEU A 17 -43.53 23.45 11.38
C LEU A 17 -42.17 23.36 12.05
N ILE A 18 -41.88 22.25 12.72
CA ILE A 18 -40.52 21.86 13.13
C ILE A 18 -39.84 21.37 11.86
N LEU A 19 -39.17 22.26 11.15
CA LEU A 19 -38.16 21.89 10.18
C LEU A 19 -36.99 21.27 10.96
N PRO A 20 -36.56 20.05 10.61
CA PRO A 20 -35.31 19.55 11.15
C PRO A 20 -34.20 20.47 10.62
N TRP A 21 -33.52 21.15 11.51
CA TRP A 21 -32.23 21.73 11.23
C TRP A 21 -31.30 20.57 10.84
N MET A 22 -31.24 20.24 9.55
CA MET A 22 -30.07 19.60 9.01
C MET A 22 -28.92 20.57 9.25
N ALA A 23 -28.10 20.24 10.22
CA ALA A 23 -26.81 20.86 10.38
C ALA A 23 -26.08 20.64 9.06
N ILE A 24 -26.04 21.69 8.25
CA ILE A 24 -25.05 21.81 7.18
C ILE A 24 -23.74 21.92 7.95
N VAL A 25 -23.12 20.77 8.24
CA VAL A 25 -21.73 20.73 8.60
C VAL A 25 -21.02 21.32 7.38
N ARG A 26 -20.63 22.57 7.50
CA ARG A 26 -19.76 23.22 6.54
C ARG A 26 -18.55 22.31 6.39
N ALA A 27 -18.27 21.90 5.16
CA ALA A 27 -17.00 21.34 4.73
C ALA A 27 -15.90 22.43 4.84
N GLN A 28 -15.66 22.90 6.05
CA GLN A 28 -14.61 23.85 6.38
C GLN A 28 -13.70 23.14 7.38
N ASP A 29 -12.43 22.99 6.98
CA ASP A 29 -11.28 22.51 7.74
C ASP A 29 -11.09 20.99 7.87
N GLN A 30 -11.41 20.18 6.86
CA GLN A 30 -10.63 18.99 6.67
C GLN A 30 -9.32 19.41 5.96
N PRO A 31 -8.13 19.16 6.54
CA PRO A 31 -6.88 19.33 5.81
C PRO A 31 -7.01 18.56 4.50
N ASP A 32 -6.50 19.12 3.40
CA ASP A 32 -6.60 18.47 2.10
C ASP A 32 -6.03 17.06 2.25
N LEU A 33 -6.91 16.06 2.26
CA LEU A 33 -6.58 14.65 2.48
C LEU A 33 -5.60 14.13 1.41
N LEU A 34 -5.42 14.91 0.35
CA LEU A 34 -4.52 14.63 -0.77
C LEU A 34 -3.17 15.35 -0.63
N GLU A 35 -2.98 16.22 0.38
CA GLU A 35 -1.70 16.84 0.65
C GLU A 35 -0.84 16.03 1.62
N LEU A 36 0.47 15.98 1.34
CA LEU A 36 1.45 15.43 2.26
C LEU A 36 1.54 16.27 3.53
N PRO A 37 1.42 15.67 4.71
CA PRO A 37 1.69 16.36 5.96
C PRO A 37 3.18 16.75 6.03
N THR A 38 3.46 17.91 6.60
CA THR A 38 4.83 18.47 6.64
C THR A 38 5.76 17.77 7.62
N LYS A 39 5.22 17.08 8.62
CA LYS A 39 5.97 16.53 9.76
C LYS A 39 5.61 15.11 10.13
N ASP A 40 4.62 14.53 9.51
CA ASP A 40 4.12 13.21 9.85
C ASP A 40 4.16 12.31 8.61
N TRP A 41 4.31 11.02 8.83
CA TRP A 41 4.14 9.98 7.81
C TRP A 41 3.11 8.99 8.33
N ARG A 42 1.82 9.28 8.12
CA ARG A 42 0.72 8.68 8.87
C ARG A 42 0.24 7.33 8.34
N MET A 43 0.68 6.92 7.16
CA MET A 43 0.25 5.67 6.51
C MET A 43 1.29 5.22 5.49
N TYR A 44 1.11 4.06 4.93
CA TYR A 44 1.92 3.56 3.81
C TYR A 44 1.91 4.58 2.66
N GLY A 45 3.09 4.99 2.17
CA GLY A 45 3.24 6.05 1.17
C GLY A 45 2.93 7.47 1.66
N GLY A 46 2.81 7.68 2.98
CA GLY A 46 2.65 8.99 3.64
C GLY A 46 1.26 9.61 3.53
N HIS A 47 0.53 9.38 2.45
CA HIS A 47 -0.79 9.94 2.18
C HIS A 47 -1.64 9.02 1.28
N LEU A 48 -2.88 9.42 0.99
CA LEU A 48 -3.87 8.61 0.27
C LEU A 48 -3.45 8.22 -1.16
N LYS A 49 -2.54 8.96 -1.79
CA LYS A 49 -2.00 8.67 -3.13
C LYS A 49 -0.90 7.60 -3.14
N ARG A 50 -0.43 7.16 -1.96
CA ARG A 50 0.56 6.10 -1.76
C ARG A 50 1.93 6.36 -2.41
N ASN A 51 2.28 7.60 -2.70
CA ASN A 51 3.51 7.98 -3.38
C ASN A 51 4.66 8.19 -2.37
N PHE A 52 5.73 7.41 -2.47
CA PHE A 52 6.91 7.52 -1.61
C PHE A 52 7.82 8.71 -1.98
N ALA A 53 7.22 9.86 -2.24
CA ALA A 53 7.91 11.10 -2.55
C ALA A 53 7.51 12.20 -1.55
N ASN A 54 8.47 12.78 -0.84
CA ASN A 54 8.23 13.84 0.12
C ASN A 54 9.00 15.12 -0.22
N PRO A 55 8.38 16.07 -0.95
CA PRO A 55 9.03 17.32 -1.33
C PRO A 55 9.22 18.30 -0.16
N LYS A 56 8.65 18.01 1.02
CA LYS A 56 8.68 18.90 2.18
C LYS A 56 9.84 18.59 3.15
N VAL A 57 10.48 17.44 3.00
CA VAL A 57 11.67 17.06 3.77
C VAL A 57 12.90 17.65 3.10
N ASN A 58 13.82 18.17 3.91
CA ASN A 58 15.10 18.71 3.47
C ASN A 58 16.18 18.42 4.50
N ARG A 59 17.45 18.69 4.15
CA ARG A 59 18.64 18.46 4.97
C ARG A 59 18.91 16.99 5.30
N LEU A 60 18.52 16.08 4.41
CA LEU A 60 18.95 14.69 4.52
C LEU A 60 20.43 14.59 4.11
N PRO A 61 21.27 13.83 4.83
CA PRO A 61 22.66 13.66 4.46
C PRO A 61 22.78 12.86 3.14
N ASP A 62 23.82 13.15 2.36
CA ASP A 62 24.16 12.37 1.16
C ASP A 62 24.78 11.02 1.54
N SER A 63 25.37 10.93 2.74
CA SER A 63 25.96 9.71 3.29
C SER A 63 25.91 9.69 4.82
N TRP A 64 25.94 8.48 5.37
CA TRP A 64 26.06 8.23 6.82
C TRP A 64 26.93 7.00 7.06
N ASP A 65 27.32 6.78 8.30
CA ASP A 65 28.05 5.57 8.68
C ASP A 65 27.41 4.97 9.93
N ILE A 66 26.91 3.74 9.79
CA ILE A 66 26.26 3.01 10.89
C ILE A 66 27.23 2.45 11.91
N ARG A 67 28.53 2.38 11.61
CA ARG A 67 29.58 1.83 12.46
C ARG A 67 30.11 2.88 13.43
N ASP A 68 30.36 4.09 12.96
CA ASP A 68 30.84 5.20 13.78
C ASP A 68 29.71 6.13 14.28
N GLY A 69 28.49 5.96 13.74
CA GLY A 69 27.31 6.73 14.14
C GLY A 69 27.18 8.09 13.44
N ARG A 70 28.02 8.42 12.47
CA ARG A 70 27.94 9.69 11.74
C ARG A 70 26.61 9.81 10.99
N ASN A 71 25.89 10.90 11.23
CA ASN A 71 24.55 11.17 10.69
C ASN A 71 23.48 10.12 11.11
N VAL A 72 23.70 9.37 12.18
CA VAL A 72 22.74 8.45 12.77
C VAL A 72 22.16 9.06 14.05
N ALA A 73 20.89 9.47 14.02
CA ALA A 73 20.21 10.04 15.19
C ALA A 73 20.01 8.98 16.28
N PHE A 74 19.50 7.81 15.88
CA PHE A 74 19.34 6.63 16.73
C PHE A 74 19.07 5.36 15.91
N SER A 75 19.17 4.20 16.57
CA SER A 75 18.67 2.94 16.03
C SER A 75 17.87 2.18 17.08
N ILE A 76 16.87 1.40 16.63
CA ILE A 76 15.95 0.65 17.48
C ILE A 76 16.02 -0.83 17.09
N GLN A 77 16.36 -1.71 18.03
CA GLN A 77 16.22 -3.16 17.82
C GLN A 77 14.74 -3.53 17.74
N LEU A 78 14.34 -4.25 16.70
CA LEU A 78 13.01 -4.80 16.52
C LEU A 78 13.01 -6.32 16.75
N GLY A 79 11.98 -7.04 16.31
CA GLY A 79 12.00 -8.48 16.18
C GLY A 79 12.97 -8.95 15.09
N SER A 80 12.83 -10.19 14.59
CA SER A 80 13.72 -10.69 13.51
C SER A 80 13.22 -10.33 12.11
N ARG A 81 11.97 -9.88 11.97
CA ARG A 81 11.32 -9.49 10.72
C ARG A 81 10.48 -8.23 10.89
N ALA A 82 10.46 -7.40 9.88
CA ALA A 82 9.59 -6.23 9.81
C ALA A 82 9.37 -5.85 8.33
N TYR A 83 8.24 -6.27 7.76
CA TYR A 83 7.88 -5.98 6.37
C TYR A 83 7.07 -4.69 6.21
N GLY A 84 6.25 -4.34 7.22
CA GLY A 84 5.55 -3.07 7.27
C GLY A 84 6.50 -1.91 7.49
N GLY A 85 6.30 -0.80 6.78
CA GLY A 85 7.08 0.42 6.99
C GLY A 85 6.72 1.13 8.30
N PRO A 86 7.62 1.95 8.86
CA PRO A 86 7.31 2.79 10.00
C PRO A 86 6.34 3.90 9.62
N VAL A 87 5.46 4.27 10.54
CA VAL A 87 4.64 5.47 10.44
C VAL A 87 4.88 6.37 11.65
N MET A 88 4.79 7.69 11.42
CA MET A 88 5.06 8.69 12.44
C MET A 88 3.96 9.71 12.53
N SER A 89 3.53 10.01 13.76
CA SER A 89 2.64 11.13 14.05
C SER A 89 2.72 11.51 15.52
N GLY A 90 2.61 12.81 15.82
CA GLY A 90 2.55 13.29 17.18
C GLY A 90 3.75 12.91 18.06
N GLY A 91 4.95 12.80 17.48
CA GLY A 91 6.17 12.41 18.19
C GLY A 91 6.28 10.91 18.51
N ARG A 92 5.51 10.07 17.84
CA ARG A 92 5.51 8.60 17.99
C ARG A 92 5.83 7.92 16.67
N ILE A 93 6.53 6.79 16.77
CA ILE A 93 6.77 5.86 15.68
C ILE A 93 6.01 4.58 15.98
N LEU A 94 5.18 4.11 15.03
CA LEU A 94 4.52 2.80 15.09
C LEU A 94 5.15 1.88 14.05
N ILE A 95 5.38 0.62 14.43
CA ILE A 95 5.95 -0.39 13.55
C ILE A 95 5.50 -1.79 13.93
N GLY A 96 5.13 -2.59 12.92
CA GLY A 96 4.81 -4.02 13.07
C GLY A 96 6.06 -4.88 12.99
N THR A 97 6.17 -5.90 13.83
CA THR A 97 7.27 -6.86 13.86
C THR A 97 6.84 -8.17 14.53
N ASN A 98 7.77 -9.08 14.80
CA ASN A 98 7.57 -10.27 15.64
C ASN A 98 8.22 -10.13 17.02
N ASN A 99 8.10 -11.17 17.86
CA ASN A 99 8.56 -11.18 19.25
C ASN A 99 9.92 -11.87 19.45
N GLU A 100 10.78 -11.97 18.43
CA GLU A 100 12.05 -12.73 18.60
C GLU A 100 13.03 -12.01 19.53
N PHE A 101 12.99 -10.68 19.62
CA PHE A 101 13.70 -9.89 20.64
C PHE A 101 12.66 -9.21 21.55
N PRO A 102 12.10 -9.95 22.53
CA PRO A 102 10.95 -9.49 23.28
C PRO A 102 11.29 -8.31 24.19
N ARG A 103 10.41 -7.31 24.21
CA ARG A 103 10.47 -6.18 25.18
C ARG A 103 9.98 -6.59 26.57
N ASP A 104 9.13 -7.59 26.62
CA ASP A 104 8.66 -8.22 27.86
C ASP A 104 9.13 -9.68 27.87
N PRO A 105 10.10 -10.06 28.72
CA PRO A 105 10.65 -11.40 28.77
C PRO A 105 9.66 -12.47 29.31
N SER A 106 8.50 -12.06 29.80
CA SER A 106 7.45 -13.00 30.22
C SER A 106 6.61 -13.50 29.02
N ILE A 107 6.77 -12.90 27.82
CA ILE A 107 6.04 -13.26 26.62
C ILE A 107 6.91 -14.14 25.73
N ASP A 108 6.64 -15.44 25.76
CA ASP A 108 7.39 -16.44 25.00
C ASP A 108 6.79 -16.73 23.63
N GLY A 109 7.66 -17.28 22.76
CA GLY A 109 7.30 -17.85 21.46
C GLY A 109 7.09 -16.82 20.36
N ASP A 110 6.71 -17.34 19.18
CA ASP A 110 6.45 -16.51 18.00
C ASP A 110 5.13 -15.76 18.16
N LYS A 111 5.17 -14.43 18.09
CA LYS A 111 4.04 -13.51 18.24
C LYS A 111 4.10 -12.43 17.15
N GLY A 112 2.95 -11.90 16.78
CA GLY A 112 2.88 -10.62 16.07
C GLY A 112 2.90 -9.48 17.08
N VAL A 113 3.72 -8.46 16.84
CA VAL A 113 3.86 -7.33 17.77
C VAL A 113 3.75 -6.01 17.03
N MET A 114 2.87 -5.13 17.51
CA MET A 114 2.84 -3.72 17.14
C MET A 114 3.57 -2.94 18.23
N MET A 115 4.65 -2.26 17.89
CA MET A 115 5.47 -1.47 18.81
C MET A 115 5.33 0.03 18.57
N CYS A 116 5.39 0.78 19.66
CA CYS A 116 5.43 2.23 19.68
C CYS A 116 6.71 2.74 20.33
N PHE A 117 7.32 3.73 19.66
CA PHE A 117 8.54 4.39 20.14
C PHE A 117 8.39 5.91 20.06
N SER A 118 9.24 6.59 20.84
CA SER A 118 9.41 8.06 20.73
C SER A 118 10.17 8.42 19.46
N ASP A 119 9.63 9.33 18.65
CA ASP A 119 10.29 9.84 17.44
C ASP A 119 11.51 10.73 17.77
N ARG A 120 11.59 11.24 19.00
CA ARG A 120 12.71 12.10 19.41
C ARG A 120 14.03 11.31 19.54
N ASP A 121 13.97 10.14 20.16
CA ASP A 121 15.15 9.41 20.64
C ASP A 121 15.06 7.88 20.51
N GLY A 122 13.99 7.35 19.91
CA GLY A 122 13.78 5.92 19.74
C GLY A 122 13.41 5.16 21.03
N ALA A 123 13.09 5.87 22.13
CA ALA A 123 12.72 5.22 23.39
C ALA A 123 11.43 4.42 23.23
N PHE A 124 11.43 3.18 23.76
CA PHE A 124 10.25 2.31 23.76
C PHE A 124 9.15 2.90 24.64
N LEU A 125 7.91 2.93 24.14
CA LEU A 125 6.74 3.45 24.84
C LEU A 125 5.77 2.34 25.28
N TRP A 126 5.31 1.54 24.31
CA TRP A 126 4.40 0.42 24.57
C TRP A 126 4.37 -0.56 23.39
N GLN A 127 3.76 -1.74 23.60
CA GLN A 127 3.51 -2.74 22.54
C GLN A 127 2.15 -3.39 22.68
N ILE A 128 1.59 -3.88 21.56
CA ILE A 128 0.45 -4.80 21.50
C ILE A 128 0.96 -6.13 20.96
N VAL A 129 0.63 -7.23 21.64
CA VAL A 129 1.08 -8.57 21.27
C VAL A 129 -0.08 -9.44 20.85
N HIS A 130 0.08 -10.13 19.72
CA HIS A 130 -0.91 -11.04 19.14
C HIS A 130 -0.34 -12.45 19.03
N ASP A 131 -1.15 -13.44 19.42
CA ASP A 131 -0.81 -14.85 19.22
C ASP A 131 -0.74 -15.21 17.72
N LYS A 132 -0.02 -16.30 17.40
CA LYS A 132 -0.03 -16.89 16.07
C LYS A 132 -1.32 -17.66 15.82
N LEU A 133 -1.69 -17.79 14.54
CA LEU A 133 -2.79 -18.66 14.13
C LEU A 133 -2.36 -20.13 14.14
N ALA A 134 -3.23 -21.00 14.64
CA ALA A 134 -2.97 -22.44 14.70
C ALA A 134 -2.81 -23.11 13.33
N ALA A 135 -3.33 -22.50 12.26
CA ALA A 135 -3.18 -22.99 10.89
C ALA A 135 -1.75 -22.87 10.34
N GLY A 136 -0.83 -22.17 11.06
CA GLY A 136 0.58 -22.07 10.69
C GLY A 136 0.79 -21.38 9.35
N ARG A 137 1.71 -21.91 8.52
CA ARG A 137 2.24 -21.25 7.31
C ARG A 137 1.19 -20.81 6.30
N VAL A 138 0.06 -21.50 6.19
CA VAL A 138 -0.95 -21.15 5.19
C VAL A 138 -1.66 -19.81 5.49
N TRP A 139 -1.75 -19.44 6.77
CA TRP A 139 -2.44 -18.21 7.19
C TRP A 139 -1.52 -17.20 7.89
N ASP A 140 -0.50 -17.69 8.60
CA ASP A 140 0.35 -16.89 9.47
C ASP A 140 1.76 -17.47 9.49
N TRP A 141 2.57 -17.02 8.53
CA TRP A 141 3.92 -17.56 8.33
C TRP A 141 4.77 -17.41 9.59
N PRO A 142 5.54 -18.46 9.95
CA PRO A 142 6.40 -18.41 11.13
C PRO A 142 7.37 -17.23 11.10
N GLN A 143 7.50 -16.56 12.24
CA GLN A 143 8.41 -15.43 12.47
C GLN A 143 8.18 -14.18 11.58
N GLN A 144 7.05 -14.08 10.88
CA GLN A 144 6.76 -12.86 10.09
C GLN A 144 6.24 -11.72 10.97
N GLY A 145 5.40 -12.03 11.94
CA GLY A 145 4.79 -11.02 12.80
C GLY A 145 3.74 -10.17 12.06
N ILE A 146 3.62 -8.90 12.43
CA ILE A 146 2.70 -7.95 11.81
C ILE A 146 3.39 -7.29 10.61
N CYS A 147 2.85 -7.51 9.41
CA CYS A 147 3.39 -7.00 8.15
C CYS A 147 2.65 -5.75 7.62
N SER A 148 1.51 -5.40 8.22
CA SER A 148 0.74 -4.20 7.88
C SER A 148 1.46 -2.93 8.36
N THR A 149 1.55 -1.93 7.47
CA THR A 149 1.90 -0.56 7.88
C THR A 149 0.64 0.10 8.46
N PRO A 150 0.65 0.61 9.70
CA PRO A 150 -0.51 1.25 10.29
C PRO A 150 -0.93 2.53 9.56
N CYS A 151 -2.20 2.92 9.76
CA CYS A 151 -2.74 4.22 9.36
C CYS A 151 -3.13 5.00 10.62
N ILE A 152 -2.61 6.22 10.80
CA ILE A 152 -2.84 7.05 11.98
C ILE A 152 -3.81 8.19 11.65
N GLU A 153 -4.83 8.38 12.49
CA GLU A 153 -5.73 9.52 12.45
C GLU A 153 -6.02 10.01 13.89
N GLY A 154 -5.55 11.20 14.21
CA GLY A 154 -5.73 11.78 15.55
C GLY A 154 -5.05 10.95 16.64
N ASP A 155 -5.84 10.50 17.60
CA ASP A 155 -5.43 9.64 18.72
C ASP A 155 -5.62 8.13 18.45
N ARG A 156 -6.07 7.76 17.25
CA ARG A 156 -6.31 6.37 16.85
C ARG A 156 -5.35 5.94 15.74
N PHE A 157 -5.07 4.66 15.68
CA PHE A 157 -4.41 4.02 14.56
C PHE A 157 -5.08 2.71 14.19
N TYR A 158 -4.94 2.34 12.92
CA TYR A 158 -5.61 1.19 12.34
C TYR A 158 -4.60 0.33 11.60
N TYR A 159 -4.70 -0.99 11.75
CA TYR A 159 -3.80 -1.94 11.10
C TYR A 159 -4.48 -3.29 10.89
N VAL A 160 -3.86 -4.15 10.09
CA VAL A 160 -4.25 -5.56 9.95
C VAL A 160 -3.23 -6.40 10.72
N GLY A 161 -3.69 -7.12 11.72
CA GLY A 161 -2.84 -8.02 12.52
C GLY A 161 -2.50 -9.32 11.78
N ASN A 162 -1.46 -10.03 12.26
CA ASN A 162 -1.04 -11.34 11.72
C ASN A 162 -2.15 -12.41 11.79
N ARG A 163 -3.17 -12.20 12.62
CA ARG A 163 -4.36 -13.06 12.70
C ARG A 163 -5.45 -12.75 11.68
N CYS A 164 -5.15 -11.91 10.67
CA CYS A 164 -6.15 -11.40 9.73
C CYS A 164 -7.31 -10.67 10.44
N GLU A 165 -6.98 -9.88 11.45
CA GLU A 165 -7.91 -9.02 12.17
C GLU A 165 -7.69 -7.57 11.76
N ALA A 166 -8.76 -6.85 11.37
CA ALA A 166 -8.71 -5.39 11.26
C ALA A 166 -8.87 -4.80 12.67
N ILE A 167 -7.98 -3.89 13.06
CA ILE A 167 -7.85 -3.44 14.45
C ILE A 167 -7.77 -1.91 14.49
N CYS A 168 -8.51 -1.30 15.42
CA CYS A 168 -8.35 0.09 15.84
C CYS A 168 -7.85 0.15 17.28
N ALA A 169 -6.83 0.96 17.53
CA ALA A 169 -6.27 1.14 18.87
C ALA A 169 -5.87 2.60 19.13
N ASP A 170 -5.73 2.94 20.41
CA ASP A 170 -5.27 4.25 20.90
C ASP A 170 -3.76 4.39 20.71
N ILE A 171 -3.31 5.47 20.09
CA ILE A 171 -1.89 5.70 19.79
C ILE A 171 -1.06 6.02 21.04
N ASN A 172 -1.68 6.48 22.13
CA ASN A 172 -0.97 6.86 23.34
C ASN A 172 -0.68 5.67 24.23
N THR A 173 -1.60 4.68 24.22
CA THR A 173 -1.61 3.57 25.20
C THR A 173 -1.50 2.18 24.56
N GLY A 174 -1.81 2.05 23.27
CA GLY A 174 -1.96 0.76 22.59
C GLY A 174 -3.26 0.02 22.97
N GLN A 175 -4.19 0.65 23.69
CA GLN A 175 -5.47 0.02 24.03
C GLN A 175 -6.29 -0.21 22.77
N ILE A 176 -6.72 -1.44 22.53
CA ILE A 176 -7.59 -1.80 21.41
C ILE A 176 -9.01 -1.29 21.70
N HIS A 177 -9.56 -0.49 20.77
CA HIS A 177 -10.95 -0.02 20.82
C HIS A 177 -11.90 -1.04 20.22
N TRP A 178 -11.57 -1.55 19.03
CA TRP A 178 -12.33 -2.60 18.36
C TRP A 178 -11.43 -3.46 17.47
N LYS A 179 -11.93 -4.64 17.11
CA LYS A 179 -11.35 -5.54 16.12
C LYS A 179 -12.42 -6.31 15.38
N LEU A 180 -12.17 -6.59 14.09
CA LEU A 180 -12.96 -7.46 13.22
C LEU A 180 -12.13 -8.69 12.86
N ASP A 181 -12.56 -9.88 13.28
CA ASP A 181 -11.95 -11.16 12.88
C ASP A 181 -12.44 -11.56 11.47
N MET A 182 -11.65 -11.25 10.44
CA MET A 182 -12.05 -11.52 9.06
C MET A 182 -12.11 -13.03 8.74
N ILE A 183 -11.38 -13.87 9.46
CA ILE A 183 -11.48 -15.33 9.33
C ILE A 183 -12.78 -15.82 9.97
N GLY A 184 -13.00 -15.50 11.24
CA GLY A 184 -14.12 -16.00 12.02
C GLY A 184 -15.47 -15.43 11.58
N GLU A 185 -15.53 -14.13 11.29
CA GLU A 185 -16.78 -13.43 10.98
C GLU A 185 -17.10 -13.37 9.49
N LEU A 186 -16.07 -13.25 8.62
CA LEU A 186 -16.28 -13.11 7.18
C LEU A 186 -15.91 -14.37 6.37
N ASN A 187 -15.36 -15.40 7.02
CA ASN A 187 -14.86 -16.62 6.40
C ASN A 187 -13.80 -16.38 5.30
N VAL A 188 -12.94 -15.41 5.49
CA VAL A 188 -11.78 -15.15 4.65
C VAL A 188 -10.76 -16.28 4.85
N PHE A 189 -10.03 -16.62 3.78
CA PHE A 189 -8.92 -17.57 3.82
C PHE A 189 -7.63 -16.85 3.46
N PRO A 190 -6.93 -16.21 4.42
CA PRO A 190 -5.70 -15.50 4.13
C PRO A 190 -4.61 -16.48 3.72
N HIS A 191 -3.84 -16.13 2.68
CA HIS A 191 -2.72 -16.94 2.21
C HIS A 191 -1.40 -16.34 2.67
N ASN A 192 -0.58 -17.14 3.31
CA ASN A 192 0.72 -16.83 3.91
C ASN A 192 0.65 -15.82 5.06
N ILE A 193 0.27 -14.59 4.80
CA ILE A 193 0.23 -13.50 5.76
C ILE A 193 -0.85 -12.48 5.39
N ALA A 194 -1.42 -11.83 6.39
CA ALA A 194 -2.27 -10.67 6.19
C ALA A 194 -1.40 -9.40 6.22
N THR A 195 -1.26 -8.73 5.07
CA THR A 195 -0.26 -7.66 4.89
C THR A 195 -0.87 -6.30 4.59
N CYS A 196 -2.16 -6.22 4.31
CA CYS A 196 -2.78 -4.97 3.88
C CYS A 196 -2.48 -3.81 4.83
N SER A 197 -1.99 -2.72 4.25
CA SER A 197 -1.85 -1.43 4.95
C SER A 197 -3.11 -0.61 4.70
N PRO A 198 -4.00 -0.47 5.70
CA PRO A 198 -5.32 0.12 5.52
C PRO A 198 -5.23 1.62 5.21
N MET A 199 -6.38 2.18 4.78
CA MET A 199 -6.50 3.58 4.41
C MET A 199 -7.82 4.14 4.95
N ILE A 200 -7.78 5.36 5.50
CA ILE A 200 -8.97 6.07 5.97
C ILE A 200 -9.30 7.20 5.00
N VAL A 201 -10.57 7.27 4.61
CA VAL A 201 -11.12 8.42 3.88
C VAL A 201 -12.44 8.81 4.55
N GLY A 202 -12.49 9.98 5.14
CA GLY A 202 -13.63 10.42 5.94
C GLY A 202 -13.90 9.47 7.13
N ASP A 203 -15.06 8.87 7.20
CA ASP A 203 -15.44 7.94 8.27
C ASP A 203 -15.26 6.47 7.90
N THR A 204 -14.61 6.19 6.76
CA THR A 204 -14.48 4.84 6.22
C THR A 204 -13.04 4.37 6.20
N LEU A 205 -12.81 3.17 6.72
CA LEU A 205 -11.55 2.42 6.62
C LEU A 205 -11.65 1.44 5.46
N PHE A 206 -10.72 1.52 4.51
CA PHE A 206 -10.62 0.63 3.35
C PHE A 206 -9.44 -0.32 3.49
N LEU A 207 -9.67 -1.61 3.18
CA LEU A 207 -8.63 -2.62 3.25
C LEU A 207 -8.88 -3.80 2.28
N VAL A 208 -7.83 -4.56 2.02
CA VAL A 208 -7.81 -5.84 1.30
C VAL A 208 -7.69 -6.96 2.34
N THR A 209 -8.40 -8.07 2.13
CA THR A 209 -8.55 -9.11 3.16
C THR A 209 -7.44 -10.16 3.18
N SER A 210 -6.51 -10.14 2.23
CA SER A 210 -5.50 -11.20 2.00
C SER A 210 -6.08 -12.57 1.61
N ASN A 211 -7.37 -12.62 1.21
CA ASN A 211 -8.01 -13.86 0.73
C ASN A 211 -7.21 -14.47 -0.42
N GLY A 212 -6.92 -15.77 -0.38
CA GLY A 212 -6.03 -16.40 -1.34
C GLY A 212 -6.23 -17.90 -1.51
N VAL A 213 -5.20 -18.56 -2.08
CA VAL A 213 -5.18 -19.99 -2.38
C VAL A 213 -4.89 -20.84 -1.14
N ASP A 214 -5.18 -22.13 -1.22
CA ASP A 214 -4.82 -23.11 -0.18
C ASP A 214 -3.30 -23.39 -0.17
N ALA A 215 -2.83 -24.09 0.87
CA ALA A 215 -1.42 -24.42 1.05
C ALA A 215 -0.80 -25.23 -0.11
N ALA A 216 -1.63 -25.94 -0.87
CA ALA A 216 -1.19 -26.70 -2.05
C ALA A 216 -1.25 -25.89 -3.35
N HIS A 217 -1.73 -24.65 -3.32
CA HIS A 217 -1.96 -23.76 -4.45
C HIS A 217 -2.89 -24.36 -5.53
N LEU A 218 -3.85 -25.19 -5.11
CA LEU A 218 -4.73 -25.90 -6.04
C LEU A 218 -6.13 -25.31 -6.17
N ARG A 219 -6.55 -24.51 -5.19
CA ARG A 219 -7.88 -23.89 -5.15
C ARG A 219 -7.89 -22.63 -4.29
N VAL A 220 -8.91 -21.79 -4.48
CA VAL A 220 -9.25 -20.67 -3.61
C VAL A 220 -10.39 -21.13 -2.68
N PRO A 221 -10.12 -21.48 -1.41
CA PRO A 221 -11.15 -22.05 -0.53
C PRO A 221 -12.33 -21.11 -0.27
N SER A 222 -12.08 -19.81 -0.30
CA SER A 222 -13.03 -18.75 0.01
C SER A 222 -13.29 -17.81 -1.18
N GLU A 223 -13.42 -18.36 -2.39
CA GLU A 223 -13.58 -17.57 -3.63
C GLU A 223 -14.77 -16.61 -3.62
N ASN A 224 -15.85 -16.97 -2.90
CA ASN A 224 -17.06 -16.16 -2.78
C ASN A 224 -17.08 -15.26 -1.54
N LYS A 225 -15.94 -15.10 -0.85
CA LYS A 225 -15.80 -14.26 0.34
C LYS A 225 -15.11 -12.94 0.00
N PRO A 226 -15.26 -11.91 0.86
CA PRO A 226 -14.75 -10.60 0.55
C PRO A 226 -13.25 -10.57 0.23
N SER A 227 -12.90 -9.90 -0.86
CA SER A 227 -11.53 -9.50 -1.20
C SER A 227 -11.26 -8.07 -0.74
N PHE A 228 -12.26 -7.20 -0.87
CA PHE A 228 -12.18 -5.79 -0.52
C PHE A 228 -13.23 -5.44 0.52
N LEU A 229 -12.88 -4.59 1.47
CA LEU A 229 -13.76 -4.14 2.56
C LEU A 229 -13.72 -2.62 2.70
N ALA A 230 -14.90 -2.06 3.00
CA ALA A 230 -15.07 -0.75 3.61
C ALA A 230 -15.71 -0.94 4.98
N LEU A 231 -15.05 -0.44 6.01
CA LEU A 231 -15.49 -0.54 7.40
C LEU A 231 -15.77 0.84 7.97
N SER A 232 -16.69 0.93 8.91
CA SER A 232 -16.80 2.09 9.78
C SER A 232 -15.52 2.21 10.62
N LYS A 233 -14.83 3.35 10.55
CA LYS A 233 -13.63 3.57 11.36
C LYS A 233 -13.93 3.64 12.85
N GLU A 234 -15.19 3.91 13.22
CA GLU A 234 -15.59 4.11 14.61
C GLU A 234 -15.71 2.80 15.37
N ASP A 235 -16.32 1.77 14.74
CA ASP A 235 -16.66 0.50 15.39
C ASP A 235 -16.26 -0.77 14.63
N GLY A 236 -15.65 -0.64 13.44
CA GLY A 236 -15.22 -1.77 12.61
C GLY A 236 -16.36 -2.49 11.87
N SER A 237 -17.59 -2.01 11.93
CA SER A 237 -18.71 -2.61 11.20
C SER A 237 -18.53 -2.54 9.68
N VAL A 238 -18.90 -3.61 8.96
CA VAL A 238 -18.80 -3.67 7.50
C VAL A 238 -19.84 -2.79 6.85
N LEU A 239 -19.41 -1.76 6.14
CA LEU A 239 -20.29 -0.86 5.37
C LEU A 239 -20.62 -1.47 4.01
N TRP A 240 -19.60 -1.98 3.31
CA TRP A 240 -19.75 -2.77 2.10
C TRP A 240 -18.53 -3.68 1.87
N SER A 241 -18.72 -4.67 1.02
CA SER A 241 -17.64 -5.59 0.62
C SER A 241 -17.77 -5.97 -0.85
N SER A 242 -16.65 -6.41 -1.44
CA SER A 242 -16.62 -6.93 -2.81
C SER A 242 -15.76 -8.17 -2.90
N ASN A 243 -16.18 -9.13 -3.71
CA ASN A 243 -15.44 -10.35 -4.06
C ASN A 243 -15.18 -10.46 -5.57
N LEU A 244 -15.12 -9.35 -6.28
CA LEU A 244 -14.92 -9.34 -7.75
C LEU A 244 -13.73 -10.19 -8.21
N PRO A 245 -12.55 -10.19 -7.54
CA PRO A 245 -11.46 -11.06 -7.93
C PRO A 245 -11.83 -12.56 -7.89
N GLY A 246 -12.59 -12.99 -6.89
CA GLY A 246 -13.04 -14.37 -6.77
C GLY A 246 -14.11 -14.77 -7.79
N GLN A 247 -14.87 -13.82 -8.33
CA GLN A 247 -15.91 -14.04 -9.34
C GLN A 247 -15.37 -14.09 -10.77
N SER A 248 -14.16 -13.64 -10.99
CA SER A 248 -13.51 -13.65 -12.29
C SER A 248 -13.27 -15.10 -12.75
N ARG A 249 -13.42 -15.39 -14.05
CA ARG A 249 -12.92 -16.66 -14.63
C ARG A 249 -11.41 -16.82 -14.43
N ARG A 250 -10.73 -15.72 -14.18
CA ARG A 250 -9.31 -15.59 -13.93
C ARG A 250 -9.01 -15.46 -12.45
N ASN A 251 -9.69 -16.14 -11.62
CA ASN A 251 -9.64 -16.18 -10.17
C ASN A 251 -8.30 -15.73 -9.51
N ILE A 252 -8.29 -15.61 -8.21
CA ILE A 252 -7.09 -15.29 -7.41
C ILE A 252 -6.03 -16.37 -7.67
N MET A 253 -4.82 -15.96 -8.04
CA MET A 253 -3.74 -16.88 -8.39
C MET A 253 -2.88 -17.26 -7.19
N HIS A 254 -2.69 -16.37 -6.21
CA HIS A 254 -1.90 -16.61 -5.02
C HIS A 254 -2.54 -15.99 -3.80
N GLY A 255 -2.23 -14.74 -3.47
CA GLY A 255 -2.81 -13.98 -2.38
C GLY A 255 -3.28 -12.60 -2.84
N GLN A 256 -3.73 -11.78 -1.90
CA GLN A 256 -4.09 -10.38 -2.14
C GLN A 256 -3.34 -9.53 -1.12
N TRP A 257 -2.16 -9.04 -1.51
CA TRP A 257 -1.20 -8.40 -0.59
C TRP A 257 -1.03 -6.90 -0.81
N SER A 258 -1.48 -6.39 -1.94
CA SER A 258 -1.39 -4.98 -2.29
C SER A 258 -2.38 -4.12 -1.50
N ASN A 259 -2.19 -2.79 -1.50
CA ASN A 259 -2.95 -1.87 -0.67
C ASN A 259 -3.90 -1.00 -1.51
N PRO A 260 -5.04 -0.55 -0.94
CA PRO A 260 -5.90 0.41 -1.61
C PRO A 260 -5.24 1.79 -1.72
N THR A 261 -5.62 2.53 -2.75
CA THR A 261 -5.27 3.94 -2.94
C THR A 261 -6.51 4.78 -3.21
N TYR A 262 -6.41 6.10 -3.05
CA TYR A 262 -7.53 7.02 -3.23
C TYR A 262 -7.16 8.16 -4.16
N ALA A 263 -8.13 8.55 -4.99
CA ALA A 263 -8.04 9.68 -5.89
C ALA A 263 -9.37 10.43 -5.99
N GLN A 264 -9.32 11.67 -6.45
CA GLN A 264 -10.51 12.50 -6.65
C GLN A 264 -10.42 13.30 -7.97
N PRO A 265 -10.28 12.62 -9.13
CA PRO A 265 -10.15 13.30 -10.40
C PRO A 265 -11.42 14.10 -10.72
N GLY A 266 -11.25 15.39 -11.04
CA GLY A 266 -12.38 16.27 -11.34
C GLY A 266 -13.41 16.35 -10.20
N GLY A 267 -13.00 16.17 -8.94
CA GLY A 267 -13.88 16.19 -7.78
C GLY A 267 -14.69 14.90 -7.55
N LYS A 268 -14.44 13.83 -8.32
CA LYS A 268 -15.13 12.54 -8.20
C LYS A 268 -14.29 11.55 -7.39
N PRO A 269 -14.69 11.20 -6.15
CA PRO A 269 -13.90 10.33 -5.30
C PRO A 269 -13.90 8.89 -5.82
N GLN A 270 -12.73 8.26 -5.77
CA GLN A 270 -12.49 6.87 -6.15
C GLN A 270 -11.60 6.18 -5.13
N VAL A 271 -11.98 4.97 -4.72
CA VAL A 271 -11.12 4.04 -3.97
C VAL A 271 -10.72 2.92 -4.92
N ILE A 272 -9.44 2.72 -5.08
CA ILE A 272 -8.90 1.82 -6.09
C ILE A 272 -8.18 0.67 -5.41
N PHE A 273 -8.58 -0.56 -5.75
CA PHE A 273 -8.08 -1.80 -5.17
C PHE A 273 -7.38 -2.66 -6.23
N PRO A 274 -6.17 -3.12 -5.99
CA PRO A 274 -5.54 -4.18 -6.77
C PRO A 274 -6.06 -5.55 -6.31
N GLY A 275 -6.50 -6.36 -7.26
CA GLY A 275 -7.02 -7.71 -7.00
C GLY A 275 -5.97 -8.80 -7.18
N GLY A 276 -6.06 -9.88 -6.41
CA GLY A 276 -5.20 -11.05 -6.54
C GLY A 276 -5.40 -11.85 -7.85
N ASP A 277 -6.22 -11.35 -8.76
CA ASP A 277 -6.42 -11.84 -10.12
C ASP A 277 -5.68 -10.98 -11.18
N GLY A 278 -4.88 -10.01 -10.74
CA GLY A 278 -4.13 -9.11 -11.61
C GLY A 278 -4.97 -7.99 -12.24
N TRP A 279 -6.18 -7.75 -11.72
CA TRP A 279 -7.04 -6.65 -12.13
C TRP A 279 -7.02 -5.51 -11.12
N ILE A 280 -7.10 -4.28 -11.61
CA ILE A 280 -7.38 -3.09 -10.82
C ILE A 280 -8.88 -2.82 -10.84
N TYR A 281 -9.46 -2.53 -9.67
CA TYR A 281 -10.88 -2.23 -9.49
C TYR A 281 -11.04 -0.86 -8.83
N SER A 282 -11.77 0.04 -9.47
CA SER A 282 -12.11 1.35 -8.91
C SER A 282 -13.57 1.40 -8.49
N PHE A 283 -13.81 1.83 -7.26
CA PHE A 283 -15.15 1.99 -6.70
C PHE A 283 -15.39 3.43 -6.26
N SER A 284 -16.66 3.83 -6.22
CA SER A 284 -17.06 4.96 -5.39
C SER A 284 -16.81 4.62 -3.92
N PRO A 285 -16.66 5.61 -3.01
CA PRO A 285 -16.57 5.31 -1.57
C PRO A 285 -17.77 4.53 -1.02
N GLN A 286 -18.90 4.54 -1.73
CA GLN A 286 -20.13 3.82 -1.39
C GLN A 286 -20.17 2.37 -1.93
N GLY A 287 -19.17 1.95 -2.72
CA GLY A 287 -19.02 0.57 -3.21
C GLY A 287 -19.54 0.33 -4.64
N ASP A 288 -19.91 1.37 -5.40
CA ASP A 288 -20.29 1.22 -6.80
C ASP A 288 -19.04 1.07 -7.67
N LEU A 289 -18.96 0.02 -8.49
CA LEU A 289 -17.86 -0.17 -9.44
C LEU A 289 -17.89 0.94 -10.51
N LEU A 290 -16.81 1.71 -10.60
CA LEU A 290 -16.63 2.79 -11.55
C LEU A 290 -15.96 2.31 -12.83
N TRP A 291 -14.84 1.58 -12.68
CA TRP A 291 -14.10 0.97 -13.77
C TRP A 291 -13.19 -0.16 -13.25
N LYS A 292 -12.72 -1.00 -14.16
CA LYS A 292 -11.72 -2.04 -13.89
C LYS A 292 -10.74 -2.14 -15.06
N PHE A 293 -9.50 -2.56 -14.77
CA PHE A 293 -8.40 -2.66 -15.73
C PHE A 293 -7.62 -3.95 -15.52
N ASP A 294 -7.43 -4.73 -16.59
CA ASP A 294 -6.61 -5.94 -16.60
C ASP A 294 -5.14 -5.59 -16.84
N CYS A 295 -4.30 -5.83 -15.84
CA CYS A 295 -2.85 -5.64 -15.93
C CYS A 295 -2.12 -6.89 -16.46
N ASN A 296 -2.83 -7.96 -16.75
CA ASN A 296 -2.24 -9.15 -17.33
C ASN A 296 -2.14 -9.07 -18.85
N PRO A 297 -1.05 -9.60 -19.45
CA PRO A 297 -1.00 -9.89 -20.88
C PRO A 297 -2.17 -10.77 -21.33
N LYS A 298 -2.60 -10.64 -22.58
CA LYS A 298 -3.73 -11.41 -23.12
C LYS A 298 -3.46 -12.90 -23.23
N ASP A 299 -2.21 -13.28 -23.37
CA ASP A 299 -1.72 -14.67 -23.41
C ASP A 299 -1.41 -15.23 -22.01
N ALA A 300 -1.64 -14.45 -20.95
CA ALA A 300 -1.46 -14.91 -19.57
C ALA A 300 -2.34 -16.12 -19.28
N ILE A 301 -1.72 -17.17 -18.73
CA ILE A 301 -2.37 -18.43 -18.40
C ILE A 301 -2.80 -18.40 -16.93
N TYR A 302 -4.11 -18.45 -16.70
CA TYR A 302 -4.69 -18.53 -15.37
C TYR A 302 -4.85 -19.98 -14.94
N ARG A 303 -3.81 -20.53 -14.31
CA ARG A 303 -3.79 -21.92 -13.85
C ARG A 303 -3.07 -22.01 -12.52
N LEU A 304 -3.78 -22.47 -11.50
CA LEU A 304 -3.22 -22.71 -10.17
C LEU A 304 -2.15 -23.83 -10.17
N GLY A 305 -1.38 -23.91 -9.09
CA GLY A 305 -0.34 -24.92 -8.88
C GLY A 305 0.98 -24.60 -9.60
N GLY A 306 1.33 -23.34 -9.75
CA GLY A 306 2.60 -22.90 -10.35
C GLY A 306 2.72 -23.20 -11.85
N ARG A 307 1.60 -23.42 -12.55
CA ARG A 307 1.56 -23.72 -13.99
C ARG A 307 1.00 -22.58 -14.82
N GLY A 308 0.65 -21.49 -14.19
CA GLY A 308 0.15 -20.28 -14.82
C GLY A 308 1.27 -19.30 -15.10
N THR A 309 0.97 -18.31 -15.96
CA THR A 309 1.84 -17.16 -16.22
C THR A 309 1.14 -15.84 -15.87
N ALA A 310 -0.07 -15.93 -15.28
CA ALA A 310 -0.79 -14.76 -14.80
C ALA A 310 -0.04 -14.10 -13.63
N ASN A 311 -0.08 -12.78 -13.64
CA ASN A 311 0.60 -11.93 -12.67
C ASN A 311 -0.31 -11.59 -11.49
N ASP A 312 0.30 -11.17 -10.39
CA ASP A 312 -0.32 -10.73 -9.16
C ASP A 312 0.24 -9.35 -8.74
N PHE A 313 -0.39 -8.71 -7.78
CA PHE A 313 0.08 -7.43 -7.24
C PHE A 313 0.71 -7.62 -5.86
N VAL A 314 1.94 -7.18 -5.73
CA VAL A 314 2.59 -6.97 -4.42
C VAL A 314 2.82 -5.48 -4.19
N GLY A 315 3.32 -4.76 -5.19
CA GLY A 315 3.42 -3.31 -5.17
C GLY A 315 2.05 -2.63 -5.03
N THR A 316 2.05 -1.41 -4.52
CA THR A 316 0.82 -0.63 -4.30
C THR A 316 0.61 0.39 -5.42
N PRO A 317 -0.63 0.60 -5.90
CA PRO A 317 -0.91 1.60 -6.91
C PRO A 317 -0.66 3.01 -6.36
N VAL A 318 0.01 3.83 -7.17
CA VAL A 318 0.35 5.22 -6.86
C VAL A 318 -0.49 6.16 -7.71
N ILE A 319 -1.02 7.21 -7.09
CA ILE A 319 -1.69 8.29 -7.80
C ILE A 319 -0.74 9.48 -7.92
N TYR A 320 -0.50 9.89 -9.16
CA TYR A 320 0.22 11.12 -9.46
C TYR A 320 -0.52 11.90 -10.55
N LYS A 321 -0.89 13.14 -10.25
CA LYS A 321 -1.86 13.89 -11.06
C LYS A 321 -3.15 13.04 -11.21
N ASP A 322 -3.77 13.00 -12.36
CA ASP A 322 -4.97 12.19 -12.63
C ASP A 322 -4.63 10.83 -13.29
N LYS A 323 -3.51 10.22 -12.87
CA LYS A 323 -3.02 8.94 -13.39
C LYS A 323 -2.68 7.99 -12.24
N LEU A 324 -2.89 6.71 -12.50
CA LEU A 324 -2.48 5.61 -11.62
C LEU A 324 -1.29 4.89 -12.24
N PHE A 325 -0.30 4.57 -11.40
CA PHE A 325 0.90 3.83 -11.77
C PHE A 325 0.99 2.57 -10.93
N ILE A 326 1.20 1.43 -11.56
CA ILE A 326 1.28 0.13 -10.90
C ILE A 326 2.15 -0.85 -11.69
N ALA A 327 3.06 -1.52 -10.99
CA ALA A 327 3.75 -2.68 -11.52
C ALA A 327 3.00 -3.97 -11.18
N VAL A 328 3.07 -4.94 -12.06
CA VAL A 328 2.55 -6.29 -11.89
C VAL A 328 3.56 -7.32 -12.41
N GLY A 329 3.64 -8.45 -11.73
CA GLY A 329 4.46 -9.59 -12.10
C GLY A 329 4.00 -10.82 -11.34
N GLN A 330 4.58 -11.99 -11.61
CA GLN A 330 4.36 -13.13 -10.73
C GLN A 330 5.00 -12.83 -9.37
N ASP A 331 4.50 -13.48 -8.32
CA ASP A 331 5.04 -13.34 -6.97
C ASP A 331 6.50 -13.84 -6.87
N PRO A 332 7.24 -13.48 -5.80
CA PRO A 332 8.67 -13.79 -5.70
C PRO A 332 9.00 -15.29 -5.56
N GLU A 333 8.01 -16.15 -5.29
CA GLU A 333 8.23 -17.61 -5.28
C GLU A 333 8.52 -18.17 -6.69
N HIS A 334 8.20 -17.39 -7.74
CA HIS A 334 8.49 -17.70 -9.14
C HIS A 334 9.85 -17.11 -9.63
N ASP A 335 10.69 -16.60 -8.72
CA ASP A 335 11.98 -16.00 -9.03
C ASP A 335 11.87 -14.72 -9.92
N THR A 336 12.96 -14.30 -10.58
CA THR A 336 12.95 -13.17 -11.53
C THR A 336 12.20 -13.53 -12.82
N GLY A 337 11.81 -12.55 -13.59
CA GLY A 337 11.16 -12.77 -14.90
C GLY A 337 10.40 -11.54 -15.36
N VAL A 338 9.58 -11.72 -16.38
CA VAL A 338 8.85 -10.64 -17.03
C VAL A 338 7.91 -9.93 -16.07
N GLY A 339 7.99 -8.60 -16.04
CA GLY A 339 7.09 -7.70 -15.34
C GLY A 339 6.48 -6.66 -16.28
N HIS A 340 5.49 -5.95 -15.78
CA HIS A 340 4.78 -4.90 -16.51
C HIS A 340 4.51 -3.73 -15.58
N LEU A 341 4.72 -2.51 -16.09
CA LEU A 341 4.38 -1.26 -15.41
C LEU A 341 3.38 -0.50 -16.27
N TYR A 342 2.26 -0.13 -15.68
CA TYR A 342 1.18 0.56 -16.34
C TYR A 342 1.00 1.99 -15.82
N CYS A 343 0.69 2.91 -16.74
CA CYS A 343 0.11 4.21 -16.44
C CYS A 343 -1.33 4.24 -16.96
N ILE A 344 -2.29 4.49 -16.06
CA ILE A 344 -3.73 4.41 -16.32
C ILE A 344 -4.37 5.77 -16.05
N ASP A 345 -5.17 6.27 -17.01
CA ASP A 345 -5.97 7.48 -16.87
C ASP A 345 -7.22 7.19 -16.01
N ILE A 346 -7.22 7.68 -14.78
CA ILE A 346 -8.31 7.46 -13.82
C ILE A 346 -9.51 8.40 -14.02
N THR A 347 -9.46 9.30 -14.99
CA THR A 347 -10.60 10.18 -15.32
C THR A 347 -11.64 9.50 -16.21
N LYS A 348 -11.30 8.33 -16.74
CA LYS A 348 -12.16 7.58 -17.69
C LYS A 348 -13.50 7.21 -17.06
N ASN A 349 -14.54 7.41 -17.86
CA ASN A 349 -15.90 7.01 -17.54
C ASN A 349 -16.41 6.07 -18.64
N PRO A 350 -16.18 4.74 -18.49
CA PRO A 350 -16.49 3.79 -19.55
C PRO A 350 -17.99 3.73 -19.86
N LYS A 351 -18.32 3.64 -21.15
CA LYS A 351 -19.70 3.47 -21.63
C LYS A 351 -20.16 2.02 -21.55
N ARG A 352 -19.21 1.08 -21.51
CA ARG A 352 -19.46 -0.36 -21.41
C ARG A 352 -20.13 -0.72 -20.09
N ALA A 353 -21.07 -1.66 -20.13
CA ALA A 353 -21.78 -2.14 -18.95
C ALA A 353 -20.86 -2.87 -17.95
N ASP A 354 -19.84 -3.56 -18.45
CA ASP A 354 -18.86 -4.31 -17.65
C ASP A 354 -17.76 -3.43 -17.03
N LYS A 355 -17.76 -2.12 -17.37
CA LYS A 355 -16.81 -1.11 -16.86
C LYS A 355 -15.34 -1.40 -17.16
N ASP A 356 -15.04 -2.24 -18.14
CA ASP A 356 -13.69 -2.61 -18.54
C ASP A 356 -13.04 -1.48 -19.34
N VAL A 357 -11.91 -0.95 -18.84
CA VAL A 357 -11.09 0.08 -19.48
C VAL A 357 -9.69 -0.44 -19.86
N SER A 358 -9.50 -1.76 -19.92
CA SER A 358 -8.26 -2.39 -20.38
C SER A 358 -7.96 -2.02 -21.83
N PRO A 359 -6.71 -2.09 -22.29
CA PRO A 359 -6.34 -1.68 -23.66
C PRO A 359 -7.02 -2.54 -24.74
N THR A 360 -7.23 -3.83 -24.46
CA THR A 360 -7.94 -4.77 -25.35
C THR A 360 -9.00 -5.50 -24.58
N LEU A 361 -10.10 -5.80 -25.26
CA LEU A 361 -11.19 -6.59 -24.67
C LEU A 361 -10.74 -8.04 -24.50
N ALA A 362 -10.91 -8.57 -23.31
CA ALA A 362 -10.65 -9.97 -23.04
C ALA A 362 -11.72 -10.83 -23.70
N THR A 363 -11.39 -11.49 -24.80
CA THR A 363 -12.15 -12.65 -25.28
C THR A 363 -11.45 -13.90 -24.77
N TYR A 364 -12.12 -14.64 -23.88
CA TYR A 364 -11.59 -15.89 -23.31
C TYR A 364 -11.83 -17.11 -24.23
N GLU A 365 -12.17 -16.87 -25.49
CA GLU A 365 -12.37 -17.91 -26.51
C GLU A 365 -11.04 -18.16 -27.24
N PRO A 366 -10.79 -19.40 -27.67
CA PRO A 366 -9.51 -19.80 -28.24
C PRO A 366 -9.15 -19.14 -29.58
N GLU A 367 -10.06 -18.40 -30.19
CA GLU A 367 -9.83 -17.60 -31.40
C GLU A 367 -9.74 -16.11 -31.04
N PHE A 368 -8.55 -15.69 -30.62
CA PHE A 368 -8.26 -14.30 -30.29
C PHE A 368 -8.30 -13.42 -31.55
N SER A 369 -9.33 -12.61 -31.69
CA SER A 369 -9.17 -11.34 -32.37
C SER A 369 -8.90 -10.27 -31.29
N GLU A 370 -7.72 -9.66 -31.31
CA GLU A 370 -7.44 -8.50 -30.46
C GLU A 370 -8.40 -7.36 -30.81
N GLN A 371 -9.47 -7.23 -30.05
CA GLN A 371 -10.36 -6.10 -30.19
C GLN A 371 -9.83 -4.97 -29.31
N ILE A 372 -9.36 -3.91 -29.94
CA ILE A 372 -9.01 -2.67 -29.24
C ILE A 372 -10.23 -2.17 -28.47
N ASN A 373 -10.05 -1.91 -27.19
CA ASN A 373 -11.11 -1.36 -26.37
C ASN A 373 -11.22 0.16 -26.62
N PRO A 374 -12.34 0.68 -27.17
CA PRO A 374 -12.51 2.11 -27.40
C PRO A 374 -12.57 2.92 -26.09
N ASP A 375 -12.87 2.26 -24.96
CA ASP A 375 -12.89 2.86 -23.62
C ASP A 375 -11.52 2.73 -22.90
N SER A 376 -10.45 2.29 -23.59
CA SER A 376 -9.12 2.09 -22.98
C SER A 376 -8.67 3.28 -22.17
N ALA A 377 -8.21 3.01 -20.94
CA ALA A 377 -7.61 3.97 -20.03
C ALA A 377 -6.07 3.90 -20.02
N GLN A 378 -5.45 2.99 -20.77
CA GLN A 378 -4.00 2.91 -20.82
C GLN A 378 -3.41 4.18 -21.43
N VAL A 379 -2.54 4.86 -20.68
CA VAL A 379 -1.75 5.99 -21.18
C VAL A 379 -0.47 5.47 -21.84
N TRP A 380 0.27 4.64 -21.09
CA TRP A 380 1.44 3.95 -21.59
C TRP A 380 1.68 2.64 -20.80
N HIS A 381 2.52 1.80 -21.36
CA HIS A 381 2.96 0.54 -20.78
C HIS A 381 4.47 0.39 -20.95
N TYR A 382 5.15 0.02 -19.88
CA TYR A 382 6.58 -0.28 -19.83
C TYR A 382 6.79 -1.71 -19.32
N GLY A 383 7.60 -2.52 -20.00
CA GLY A 383 7.83 -3.92 -19.62
C GLY A 383 7.42 -4.91 -20.70
N GLY A 384 7.26 -6.15 -20.29
CA GLY A 384 7.02 -7.28 -21.18
C GLY A 384 8.31 -7.98 -21.61
N PRO A 385 8.20 -8.99 -22.51
CA PRO A 385 9.36 -9.71 -23.01
C PRO A 385 10.22 -8.83 -23.93
N VAL A 386 11.49 -9.20 -24.07
CA VAL A 386 12.39 -8.64 -25.10
C VAL A 386 11.95 -9.11 -26.48
N THR A 387 11.99 -8.22 -27.45
CA THR A 387 11.78 -8.49 -28.88
C THR A 387 12.85 -7.78 -29.70
N ASP A 388 12.97 -8.12 -31.00
CA ASP A 388 13.93 -7.48 -31.90
C ASP A 388 13.73 -5.95 -31.97
N ASP A 389 12.46 -5.49 -31.88
CA ASP A 389 12.10 -4.07 -31.91
C ASP A 389 12.19 -3.41 -30.53
N LYS A 390 12.30 -4.20 -29.48
CA LYS A 390 12.35 -3.76 -28.09
C LYS A 390 13.42 -4.52 -27.30
N PRO A 391 14.72 -4.19 -27.52
CA PRO A 391 15.83 -4.81 -26.81
C PRO A 391 15.79 -4.47 -25.32
N SER A 392 16.34 -5.33 -24.48
CA SER A 392 16.44 -5.07 -23.05
C SER A 392 17.23 -3.78 -22.78
N PRO A 393 16.77 -2.93 -21.87
CA PRO A 393 17.55 -1.79 -21.38
C PRO A 393 18.62 -2.21 -20.36
N THR A 394 18.62 -3.48 -19.98
CA THR A 394 19.56 -4.13 -19.07
C THR A 394 20.18 -5.35 -19.77
N ASP A 395 20.99 -6.14 -19.07
CA ASP A 395 21.53 -7.40 -19.59
C ASP A 395 20.56 -8.59 -19.44
N GLU A 396 19.35 -8.34 -18.95
CA GLU A 396 18.34 -9.37 -18.70
C GLU A 396 17.61 -9.82 -19.96
N THR A 397 16.94 -10.97 -19.87
CA THR A 397 16.14 -11.56 -20.97
C THR A 397 14.73 -10.97 -21.08
N TYR A 398 14.40 -9.99 -20.28
CA TYR A 398 13.12 -9.26 -20.25
C TYR A 398 13.37 -7.74 -20.30
N TYR A 399 12.36 -6.98 -20.71
CA TYR A 399 12.47 -5.52 -20.81
C TYR A 399 12.33 -4.82 -19.46
N PHE A 400 11.48 -5.33 -18.57
CA PHE A 400 11.31 -4.94 -17.18
C PHE A 400 10.94 -6.18 -16.39
N GLY A 401 11.55 -6.37 -15.24
CA GLY A 401 11.39 -7.54 -14.40
C GLY A 401 10.21 -7.45 -13.44
N ARG A 402 9.90 -8.59 -12.83
CA ARG A 402 8.93 -8.68 -11.73
C ARG A 402 9.28 -7.69 -10.65
N SER A 403 8.28 -6.97 -10.17
CA SER A 403 8.48 -5.90 -9.21
C SER A 403 7.59 -6.09 -7.99
N MET A 404 8.21 -5.98 -6.82
CA MET A 404 7.54 -5.89 -5.51
C MET A 404 7.34 -4.41 -5.13
N SER A 405 7.85 -3.50 -5.95
CA SER A 405 8.05 -2.10 -5.66
C SER A 405 6.79 -1.27 -5.90
N THR A 406 6.62 -0.27 -5.08
CA THR A 406 5.69 0.84 -5.27
C THR A 406 6.45 2.00 -5.92
N CYS A 407 5.91 2.62 -6.96
CA CYS A 407 6.55 3.74 -7.61
C CYS A 407 6.77 4.92 -6.66
N ALA A 408 7.87 5.66 -6.85
CA ALA A 408 8.04 6.99 -6.28
C ALA A 408 8.12 8.02 -7.41
N ILE A 409 7.28 9.06 -7.36
CA ILE A 409 7.14 10.02 -8.47
C ILE A 409 7.25 11.44 -7.93
N MET A 410 8.20 12.20 -8.47
CA MET A 410 8.40 13.62 -8.17
C MET A 410 8.84 14.35 -9.44
N ASP A 411 8.36 15.57 -9.67
CA ASP A 411 8.74 16.43 -10.79
C ASP A 411 8.61 15.76 -12.17
N ASP A 412 7.56 14.93 -12.33
CA ASP A 412 7.31 14.11 -13.53
C ASP A 412 8.36 13.01 -13.80
N ILE A 413 9.21 12.71 -12.82
CA ILE A 413 10.19 11.63 -12.87
C ILE A 413 9.71 10.48 -11.98
N LEU A 414 9.61 9.28 -12.55
CA LEU A 414 9.18 8.06 -11.89
C LEU A 414 10.38 7.15 -11.63
N TYR A 415 10.47 6.63 -10.42
CA TYR A 415 11.42 5.59 -10.05
C TYR A 415 10.69 4.33 -9.62
N ILE A 416 11.22 3.18 -10.04
CA ILE A 416 10.72 1.85 -9.66
C ILE A 416 11.87 0.86 -9.67
N THR A 417 11.80 -0.14 -8.79
CA THR A 417 12.77 -1.25 -8.76
C THR A 417 12.12 -2.55 -9.23
N GLU A 418 12.92 -3.46 -9.69
CA GLU A 418 12.53 -4.84 -9.99
C GLU A 418 13.28 -5.83 -9.11
N LEU A 419 12.73 -7.05 -8.97
CA LEU A 419 13.30 -8.08 -8.12
C LEU A 419 14.72 -8.49 -8.57
N GLY A 420 15.02 -8.40 -9.87
CA GLY A 420 16.35 -8.67 -10.43
C GLY A 420 17.44 -7.68 -10.01
N GLY A 421 17.10 -6.62 -9.30
CA GLY A 421 18.09 -5.69 -8.73
C GLY A 421 18.31 -4.41 -9.54
N HIS A 422 17.50 -4.15 -10.56
CA HIS A 422 17.60 -2.89 -11.29
C HIS A 422 16.64 -1.82 -10.72
N VAL A 423 17.12 -0.58 -10.70
CA VAL A 423 16.29 0.60 -10.55
C VAL A 423 16.11 1.25 -11.92
N HIS A 424 14.86 1.62 -12.24
CA HIS A 424 14.50 2.28 -13.49
C HIS A 424 14.02 3.70 -13.20
N CYS A 425 14.48 4.66 -13.99
CA CYS A 425 14.05 6.06 -13.96
C CYS A 425 13.37 6.40 -15.29
N LEU A 426 12.10 6.82 -15.22
CA LEU A 426 11.26 7.07 -16.40
C LEU A 426 10.60 8.45 -16.34
N ASP A 427 10.23 8.97 -17.51
CA ASP A 427 9.25 10.04 -17.60
C ASP A 427 7.85 9.56 -17.20
N ALA A 428 7.27 10.13 -16.18
CA ALA A 428 5.95 9.71 -15.69
C ALA A 428 4.80 10.01 -16.66
N ASN A 429 4.99 10.93 -17.63
CA ASN A 429 3.95 11.28 -18.60
C ASN A 429 3.95 10.37 -19.81
N SER A 430 5.15 9.96 -20.29
CA SER A 430 5.31 9.18 -21.52
C SER A 430 5.72 7.73 -21.31
N GLY A 431 6.31 7.39 -20.14
CA GLY A 431 6.93 6.09 -19.91
C GLY A 431 8.29 5.92 -20.60
N GLU A 432 8.86 7.01 -21.11
CA GLU A 432 10.20 7.01 -21.71
C GLU A 432 11.26 6.74 -20.63
N LEU A 433 12.17 5.83 -20.92
CA LEU A 433 13.27 5.49 -20.02
C LEU A 433 14.36 6.56 -20.07
N TYR A 434 14.71 7.13 -18.92
CA TYR A 434 15.87 8.01 -18.79
C TYR A 434 17.14 7.21 -18.51
N TRP A 435 17.12 6.32 -17.51
CA TRP A 435 18.24 5.48 -17.15
C TRP A 435 17.81 4.25 -16.34
N THR A 436 18.67 3.25 -16.32
CA THR A 436 18.64 2.10 -15.41
C THR A 436 19.98 1.95 -14.71
N GLU A 437 19.96 1.41 -13.48
CA GLU A 437 21.18 1.06 -12.75
C GLU A 437 21.01 -0.30 -12.10
N ASN A 438 22.04 -1.13 -12.18
CA ASN A 438 22.08 -2.45 -11.56
C ASN A 438 22.67 -2.34 -10.16
N MET A 439 21.90 -2.70 -9.15
CA MET A 439 22.31 -2.72 -7.74
C MET A 439 22.88 -4.09 -7.30
N PHE A 440 23.09 -5.00 -8.25
CA PHE A 440 23.77 -6.31 -8.13
C PHE A 440 23.17 -7.31 -7.13
N ALA A 441 22.01 -7.01 -6.54
CA ALA A 441 21.31 -7.90 -5.62
C ALA A 441 19.79 -7.75 -5.74
N ASN A 442 19.06 -8.78 -5.35
CA ASN A 442 17.59 -8.74 -5.33
C ASN A 442 17.09 -7.52 -4.57
N THR A 443 16.07 -6.85 -5.11
CA THR A 443 15.54 -5.63 -4.55
C THR A 443 14.04 -5.74 -4.31
N TRP A 444 13.67 -5.77 -3.02
CA TRP A 444 12.28 -5.77 -2.54
C TRP A 444 11.82 -4.34 -2.19
N SER A 445 12.78 -3.49 -1.84
CA SER A 445 12.55 -2.12 -1.41
C SER A 445 11.99 -1.28 -2.55
N SER A 446 11.03 -0.41 -2.23
CA SER A 446 10.60 0.64 -3.15
C SER A 446 11.53 1.85 -3.04
N PRO A 447 11.67 2.67 -4.09
CA PRO A 447 12.36 3.94 -4.00
C PRO A 447 11.64 4.91 -3.07
N CYS A 448 12.40 5.78 -2.38
CA CYS A 448 11.89 6.94 -1.66
C CYS A 448 12.56 8.20 -2.20
N VAL A 449 11.77 9.20 -2.59
CA VAL A 449 12.29 10.46 -3.15
C VAL A 449 12.09 11.61 -2.16
N ALA A 450 13.18 12.23 -1.71
CA ALA A 450 13.15 13.38 -0.82
C ALA A 450 14.44 14.19 -0.92
N ASP A 451 14.37 15.49 -0.69
CA ASP A 451 15.54 16.40 -0.62
C ASP A 451 16.48 16.28 -1.84
N GLY A 452 15.91 16.16 -3.04
CA GLY A 452 16.70 16.00 -4.26
C GLY A 452 17.45 14.67 -4.39
N LYS A 453 17.07 13.64 -3.64
CA LYS A 453 17.69 12.32 -3.56
C LYS A 453 16.68 11.20 -3.73
N VAL A 454 17.18 10.05 -4.19
CA VAL A 454 16.44 8.78 -4.28
C VAL A 454 17.15 7.75 -3.42
N PHE A 455 16.44 7.15 -2.48
CA PHE A 455 16.96 6.15 -1.56
C PHE A 455 16.38 4.78 -1.89
N VAL A 456 17.23 3.76 -2.06
CA VAL A 456 16.82 2.38 -2.38
C VAL A 456 17.73 1.39 -1.67
N GLY A 457 17.15 0.43 -0.96
CA GLY A 457 17.89 -0.66 -0.32
C GLY A 457 17.83 -1.97 -1.13
N ASN A 458 18.83 -2.86 -0.98
CA ASN A 458 18.86 -4.17 -1.61
C ASN A 458 19.08 -5.33 -0.61
N ASP A 459 19.09 -6.58 -1.11
CA ASP A 459 19.29 -7.79 -0.29
C ASP A 459 20.74 -8.05 0.13
N ASP A 460 21.71 -7.30 -0.39
CA ASP A 460 23.11 -7.32 0.07
C ASP A 460 23.38 -6.29 1.18
N GLY A 461 22.31 -5.62 1.67
CA GLY A 461 22.43 -4.67 2.77
C GLY A 461 23.02 -3.33 2.36
N ILE A 462 22.93 -2.96 1.11
CA ILE A 462 23.42 -1.68 0.61
C ILE A 462 22.25 -0.72 0.41
N MET A 463 22.37 0.48 0.99
CA MET A 463 21.48 1.59 0.70
C MET A 463 22.12 2.48 -0.36
N TYR A 464 21.54 2.49 -1.55
CA TYR A 464 21.94 3.39 -2.64
C TYR A 464 21.28 4.75 -2.47
N VAL A 465 22.05 5.80 -2.68
CA VAL A 465 21.59 7.18 -2.68
C VAL A 465 21.91 7.80 -4.04
N PHE A 466 20.88 7.94 -4.88
CA PHE A 466 21.03 8.61 -6.17
C PHE A 466 20.57 10.06 -6.06
N LYS A 467 21.09 10.92 -6.92
CA LYS A 467 20.55 12.24 -7.14
C LYS A 467 19.23 12.16 -7.90
N HIS A 468 18.22 12.88 -7.44
CA HIS A 468 16.96 13.00 -8.16
C HIS A 468 17.16 13.75 -9.46
N GLY A 469 16.83 13.12 -10.61
CA GLY A 469 16.99 13.77 -11.93
C GLY A 469 16.91 12.79 -13.10
N LYS A 470 16.99 13.36 -14.30
CA LYS A 470 16.95 12.62 -15.56
C LYS A 470 18.31 11.99 -15.93
N ASP A 471 19.36 12.47 -15.33
CA ASP A 471 20.72 11.94 -15.49
C ASP A 471 21.06 11.08 -14.27
N MET A 472 21.63 9.89 -14.49
CA MET A 472 22.05 9.00 -13.43
C MET A 472 23.30 9.56 -12.74
N GLU A 473 23.20 9.78 -11.43
CA GLU A 473 24.31 10.20 -10.58
C GLU A 473 24.18 9.49 -9.22
N LEU A 474 25.09 8.55 -8.94
CA LEU A 474 25.20 7.87 -7.66
C LEU A 474 25.97 8.76 -6.69
N LEU A 475 25.32 9.17 -5.59
CA LEU A 475 25.90 10.03 -4.54
C LEU A 475 26.67 9.20 -3.52
N SER A 476 26.11 8.06 -3.09
CA SER A 476 26.76 7.17 -2.14
C SER A 476 26.11 5.78 -2.10
N GLU A 477 26.89 4.83 -1.60
CA GLU A 477 26.48 3.48 -1.19
C GLU A 477 26.76 3.34 0.30
N ILE A 478 25.77 2.95 1.07
CA ILE A 478 25.90 2.76 2.52
C ILE A 478 25.81 1.26 2.81
N GLU A 479 26.95 0.69 3.13
CA GLU A 479 27.07 -0.74 3.40
C GLU A 479 26.72 -1.08 4.86
N HIS A 480 25.94 -2.12 5.05
CA HIS A 480 25.69 -2.76 6.32
C HIS A 480 26.58 -3.99 6.51
N GLU A 481 26.47 -4.62 7.68
CA GLU A 481 27.20 -5.87 7.96
C GLU A 481 26.76 -6.99 7.00
N ASP A 482 27.68 -7.93 6.71
CA ASP A 482 27.42 -9.09 5.84
C ASP A 482 26.16 -9.87 6.28
N GLY A 483 25.32 -10.22 5.32
CA GLY A 483 24.07 -10.92 5.53
C GLY A 483 22.87 -10.03 5.93
N THR A 484 23.08 -8.72 6.09
CA THR A 484 22.00 -7.75 6.28
C THR A 484 21.19 -7.61 4.98
N LYS A 485 19.89 -7.33 5.12
CA LYS A 485 18.99 -7.07 3.99
C LYS A 485 18.22 -5.78 4.23
N LEU A 486 18.00 -4.99 3.18
CA LEU A 486 17.23 -3.76 3.23
C LEU A 486 15.99 -3.88 2.34
N ARG A 487 14.96 -4.55 2.85
CA ARG A 487 13.73 -4.88 2.10
C ARG A 487 12.60 -3.88 2.27
N THR A 488 12.59 -3.19 3.40
CA THR A 488 11.54 -2.21 3.69
C THR A 488 11.81 -0.90 2.97
N THR A 489 10.77 -0.31 2.42
CA THR A 489 10.86 0.98 1.75
C THR A 489 11.30 2.07 2.73
N PRO A 490 12.34 2.87 2.41
CA PRO A 490 12.72 4.03 3.19
C PRO A 490 11.60 5.06 3.28
N VAL A 491 11.56 5.80 4.38
CA VAL A 491 10.56 6.83 4.65
C VAL A 491 11.27 8.13 5.04
N ALA A 492 10.98 9.22 4.33
CA ALA A 492 11.49 10.54 4.65
C ALA A 492 10.41 11.38 5.37
N ALA A 493 10.63 11.67 6.65
CA ALA A 493 9.70 12.43 7.48
C ALA A 493 10.44 13.18 8.59
N ASN A 494 9.89 14.28 9.10
CA ASN A 494 10.42 15.03 10.26
C ASN A 494 11.90 15.49 10.14
N GLY A 495 12.39 15.67 8.89
CA GLY A 495 13.80 16.00 8.65
C GLY A 495 14.76 14.82 8.74
N ARG A 496 14.25 13.59 8.79
CA ARG A 496 15.00 12.34 8.87
C ARG A 496 14.64 11.38 7.76
N LEU A 497 15.56 10.49 7.46
CA LEU A 497 15.32 9.27 6.71
C LEU A 497 15.20 8.10 7.69
N TYR A 498 14.12 7.33 7.58
CA TYR A 498 13.91 6.11 8.35
C TYR A 498 13.91 4.92 7.43
N TYR A 499 14.65 3.88 7.76
CA TYR A 499 14.63 2.61 7.05
C TYR A 499 14.92 1.45 7.99
N MET A 500 14.61 0.24 7.56
CA MET A 500 14.85 -0.96 8.36
C MET A 500 15.84 -1.89 7.69
N SER A 501 16.70 -2.48 8.52
CA SER A 501 17.54 -3.61 8.16
C SER A 501 16.95 -4.91 8.71
N GLU A 502 17.23 -6.04 8.07
CA GLU A 502 17.02 -7.39 8.61
C GLU A 502 18.38 -8.05 8.88
N SER A 503 18.47 -8.88 9.90
CA SER A 503 19.68 -9.63 10.28
C SER A 503 20.91 -8.76 10.62
N PRO A 504 20.89 -7.89 11.65
CA PRO A 504 19.83 -7.71 12.64
C PRO A 504 18.71 -6.80 12.17
N THR A 505 17.48 -7.04 12.64
CA THR A 505 16.35 -6.18 12.33
C THR A 505 16.37 -4.95 13.21
N LYS A 506 16.70 -3.82 12.61
CA LYS A 506 16.73 -2.52 13.27
C LYS A 506 15.99 -1.47 12.45
N LEU A 507 15.31 -0.57 13.12
CA LEU A 507 14.92 0.72 12.55
C LEU A 507 16.07 1.70 12.73
N TRP A 508 16.49 2.34 11.67
CA TRP A 508 17.50 3.39 11.63
C TRP A 508 16.83 4.74 11.39
N ALA A 509 17.23 5.75 12.14
CA ALA A 509 16.84 7.14 11.94
C ALA A 509 18.08 7.97 11.59
N ILE A 510 18.10 8.49 10.37
CA ILE A 510 19.24 9.20 9.79
C ILE A 510 18.92 10.71 9.74
N GLU A 511 19.80 11.52 10.26
CA GLU A 511 19.68 12.98 10.34
C GLU A 511 21.05 13.63 10.14
N ALA A 512 21.11 14.69 9.35
CA ALA A 512 22.36 15.42 9.20
C ALA A 512 22.78 16.05 10.53
N GLU A 513 24.04 15.88 10.89
CA GLU A 513 24.61 16.54 12.07
C GLU A 513 24.40 18.06 11.98
N THR A 514 23.81 18.63 13.00
CA THR A 514 23.77 20.07 13.14
C THR A 514 25.16 20.53 13.58
N ASN A 515 25.89 21.20 12.69
CA ASN A 515 27.10 21.91 13.13
C ASN A 515 26.72 22.84 14.28
N SER A 516 26.98 22.40 15.51
CA SER A 516 26.94 23.30 16.68
C SER A 516 28.09 24.30 16.52
N ASN A 517 27.77 25.45 15.92
CA ASN A 517 28.67 26.62 15.97
C ASN A 517 28.73 27.20 17.37
#